data_f9ad74a5177e850c324bd77479570cd9
#
_entry.id   f9ad74a5177e850c324bd77479570cd9
#
_cell.length_a   1.000
_cell.length_b   1.000
_cell.length_c   1.000
_cell.angle_alpha   90.00
_cell.angle_beta   90.00
_cell.angle_gamma   90.00
#
_symmetry.space_group_name_H-M   'P 1'
#
loop_
_entity.id
_entity.type
_entity.pdbx_description
1 polymer ?
#
loop_
_entity_poly.entity_id
_entity_poly.type
_entity_poly.pdbx_seq_one_letter_code
_entity_poly.pdbx_strand_id
1 'polypeptide(L)'
;MKSFVTLMLCLLSMTTFAQVHDEITSAMEEFDYDKVINLISPGTKDSLLLSTRIQALKAMNRYPEAIVDLTSLFVKDTTDTKILIDLAECYKLMGSPRQAADYYRKAVSLRPNNKFFRLQYIRSLLNAENFKEARDACHGWLEQDTVSATGYKYLGQAYEGMQDIPNAFFSYNVAYRRDSLDAQTVARIANIFNNNRQFTDAIDVTECYRLSDTTSVDVNRQNAKAYCMLKDYKKAIERYESLKRMGDRSFLTFYYLGISYYGDNWFYGSYDNLKEAYAKNSTDINVLYYYAKSCSRTSWKKEGVEFMEKAVEIATPGDSILERLYKGLAECYGYAGESYKKIEVMNRLYKLNKDYLKSATYRV
;
A
#
# COMPACT_ATOMS: atom_id res chain seq x y z
N MET A 1 -9.67 42.40 59.54
CA MET A 1 -8.68 42.63 58.48
C MET A 1 -8.21 41.34 57.76
N LYS A 2 -7.73 40.30 58.46
CA LYS A 2 -7.28 39.04 57.80
C LYS A 2 -8.34 38.38 56.92
N SER A 3 -9.63 38.30 57.36
CA SER A 3 -10.74 37.71 56.63
C SER A 3 -11.10 38.49 55.36
N PHE A 4 -10.98 39.81 55.34
CA PHE A 4 -11.27 40.63 54.18
C PHE A 4 -10.20 40.53 53.09
N VAL A 5 -8.92 40.46 53.54
CA VAL A 5 -7.79 40.25 52.62
C VAL A 5 -7.86 38.84 51.96
N THR A 6 -8.26 37.81 52.74
CA THR A 6 -8.43 36.46 52.20
C THR A 6 -9.59 36.39 51.17
N LEU A 7 -10.72 37.08 51.45
CA LEU A 7 -11.85 37.16 50.54
C LEU A 7 -11.48 37.93 49.25
N MET A 8 -10.70 39.01 49.35
CA MET A 8 -10.26 39.83 48.22
C MET A 8 -9.24 39.04 47.35
N LEU A 9 -8.36 38.27 47.97
CA LEU A 9 -7.41 37.36 47.26
C LEU A 9 -8.16 36.23 46.55
N CYS A 10 -9.20 35.65 47.15
CA CYS A 10 -10.04 34.63 46.50
C CYS A 10 -10.84 35.22 45.32
N LEU A 11 -11.39 36.44 45.44
CA LEU A 11 -12.08 37.10 44.33
C LEU A 11 -11.14 37.44 43.18
N LEU A 12 -9.94 37.95 43.46
CA LEU A 12 -8.89 38.20 42.46
C LEU A 12 -8.43 36.90 41.75
N SER A 13 -8.28 35.81 42.48
CA SER A 13 -7.93 34.52 41.88
C SER A 13 -9.05 33.93 41.01
N MET A 14 -10.33 34.12 41.39
CA MET A 14 -11.47 33.71 40.58
C MET A 14 -11.62 34.53 39.30
N THR A 15 -11.38 35.83 39.32
CA THR A 15 -11.44 36.68 38.11
C THR A 15 -10.30 36.37 37.14
N THR A 16 -9.09 36.11 37.62
CA THR A 16 -7.96 35.68 36.77
C THR A 16 -8.20 34.32 36.18
N PHE A 17 -8.81 33.38 36.90
CA PHE A 17 -9.11 32.05 36.39
C PHE A 17 -10.22 32.07 35.31
N ALA A 18 -11.26 32.85 35.50
CA ALA A 18 -12.30 33.05 34.49
C ALA A 18 -11.74 33.70 33.21
N GLN A 19 -10.88 34.70 33.35
CA GLN A 19 -10.26 35.40 32.23
C GLN A 19 -9.36 34.46 31.40
N VAL A 20 -8.57 33.58 32.05
CA VAL A 20 -7.73 32.58 31.35
C VAL A 20 -8.62 31.55 30.64
N HIS A 21 -9.73 31.15 31.22
CA HIS A 21 -10.65 30.20 30.58
C HIS A 21 -11.31 30.80 29.32
N ASP A 22 -11.76 32.07 29.39
CA ASP A 22 -12.30 32.80 28.24
C ASP A 22 -11.25 32.95 27.13
N GLU A 23 -10.00 33.22 27.50
CA GLU A 23 -8.86 33.36 26.57
C GLU A 23 -8.52 32.04 25.88
N ILE A 24 -8.57 30.91 26.60
CA ILE A 24 -8.41 29.58 26.04
C ILE A 24 -9.52 29.24 25.03
N THR A 25 -10.78 29.59 25.43
CA THR A 25 -11.93 29.33 24.56
C THR A 25 -11.84 30.14 23.26
N SER A 26 -11.52 31.45 23.35
CA SER A 26 -11.31 32.31 22.19
C SER A 26 -10.18 31.76 21.29
N ALA A 27 -9.05 31.39 21.88
CA ALA A 27 -7.94 30.82 21.13
C ALA A 27 -8.28 29.49 20.41
N MET A 28 -9.13 28.64 21.02
CA MET A 28 -9.64 27.42 20.37
C MET A 28 -10.60 27.76 19.21
N GLU A 29 -11.45 28.75 19.34
CA GLU A 29 -12.36 29.19 18.27
C GLU A 29 -11.62 29.86 17.11
N GLU A 30 -10.51 30.55 17.39
CA GLU A 30 -9.60 31.16 16.40
C GLU A 30 -8.60 30.17 15.80
N PHE A 31 -8.59 28.90 16.25
CA PHE A 31 -7.61 27.86 15.87
C PHE A 31 -6.16 28.23 16.22
N ASP A 32 -5.96 29.12 17.19
CA ASP A 32 -4.63 29.47 17.71
C ASP A 32 -4.16 28.43 18.74
N TYR A 33 -3.83 27.26 18.24
CA TYR A 33 -3.44 26.10 19.07
C TYR A 33 -2.14 26.33 19.85
N ASP A 34 -1.21 27.11 19.31
CA ASP A 34 0.02 27.47 20.03
C ASP A 34 -0.29 28.29 21.29
N LYS A 35 -1.20 29.25 21.19
CA LYS A 35 -1.67 30.02 22.33
C LYS A 35 -2.35 29.13 23.37
N VAL A 36 -3.22 28.20 22.94
CA VAL A 36 -3.87 27.24 23.85
C VAL A 36 -2.84 26.40 24.61
N ILE A 37 -1.83 25.86 23.91
CA ILE A 37 -0.80 25.01 24.49
C ILE A 37 0.06 25.79 25.49
N ASN A 38 0.33 27.07 25.23
CA ASN A 38 1.11 27.93 26.11
C ASN A 38 0.31 28.37 27.36
N LEU A 39 -0.98 28.56 27.24
CA LEU A 39 -1.85 28.95 28.36
C LEU A 39 -2.12 27.78 29.33
N ILE A 40 -2.10 26.55 28.84
CA ILE A 40 -2.39 25.35 29.65
C ILE A 40 -1.09 24.63 29.97
N SER A 41 -0.67 24.66 31.23
CA SER A 41 0.55 23.99 31.68
C SER A 41 0.46 22.46 31.52
N PRO A 42 1.55 21.79 31.08
CA PRO A 42 1.64 20.33 31.08
C PRO A 42 1.36 19.77 32.48
N GLY A 43 0.59 18.68 32.55
CA GLY A 43 0.32 18.01 33.83
C GLY A 43 -0.66 18.76 34.74
N THR A 44 -1.42 19.72 34.23
CA THR A 44 -2.52 20.35 35.01
C THR A 44 -3.45 19.27 35.59
N LYS A 45 -3.93 19.48 36.82
CA LYS A 45 -4.87 18.54 37.47
C LYS A 45 -6.29 18.68 36.95
N ASP A 46 -6.59 19.78 36.30
CA ASP A 46 -7.89 20.01 35.66
C ASP A 46 -8.01 19.16 34.37
N SER A 47 -8.89 18.16 34.42
CA SER A 47 -9.09 17.23 33.32
C SER A 47 -9.72 17.89 32.09
N LEU A 48 -10.51 18.98 32.26
CA LEU A 48 -11.12 19.71 31.15
C LEU A 48 -10.05 20.51 30.38
N LEU A 49 -9.22 21.26 31.08
CA LEU A 49 -8.12 22.01 30.50
C LEU A 49 -7.12 21.05 29.81
N LEU A 50 -6.82 19.92 30.46
CA LEU A 50 -5.93 18.92 29.89
C LEU A 50 -6.51 18.32 28.58
N SER A 51 -7.83 18.07 28.54
CA SER A 51 -8.53 17.61 27.33
C SER A 51 -8.46 18.65 26.22
N THR A 52 -8.61 19.94 26.54
CA THR A 52 -8.48 21.04 25.56
C THR A 52 -7.05 21.13 25.01
N ARG A 53 -6.05 21.01 25.87
CA ARG A 53 -4.62 20.97 25.45
C ARG A 53 -4.34 19.78 24.54
N ILE A 54 -4.85 18.58 24.86
CA ILE A 54 -4.74 17.39 24.02
C ILE A 54 -5.34 17.62 22.63
N GLN A 55 -6.50 18.27 22.53
CA GLN A 55 -7.11 18.59 21.23
C GLN A 55 -6.21 19.51 20.40
N ALA A 56 -5.66 20.57 21.01
CA ALA A 56 -4.74 21.49 20.35
C ALA A 56 -3.45 20.77 19.90
N LEU A 57 -2.86 19.93 20.76
CA LEU A 57 -1.67 19.13 20.43
C LEU A 57 -1.94 18.15 19.28
N LYS A 58 -3.09 17.49 19.27
CA LYS A 58 -3.49 16.58 18.17
C LYS A 58 -3.67 17.35 16.86
N ALA A 59 -4.29 18.53 16.90
CA ALA A 59 -4.48 19.40 15.72
C ALA A 59 -3.15 19.85 15.10
N MET A 60 -2.13 20.06 15.93
CA MET A 60 -0.77 20.42 15.52
C MET A 60 0.13 19.21 15.21
N ASN A 61 -0.40 18.00 15.21
CA ASN A 61 0.35 16.74 15.03
C ASN A 61 1.46 16.52 16.08
N ARG A 62 1.37 17.18 17.26
CA ARG A 62 2.29 17.01 18.39
C ARG A 62 1.91 15.79 19.24
N TYR A 63 1.82 14.63 18.60
CA TYR A 63 1.33 13.38 19.21
C TYR A 63 2.14 12.91 20.43
N PRO A 64 3.49 13.02 20.48
CA PRO A 64 4.25 12.62 21.67
C PRO A 64 3.78 13.35 22.92
N GLU A 65 3.54 14.65 22.83
CA GLU A 65 3.09 15.47 23.95
C GLU A 65 1.63 15.17 24.31
N ALA A 66 0.79 14.97 23.31
CA ALA A 66 -0.61 14.54 23.52
C ALA A 66 -0.68 13.21 24.28
N ILE A 67 0.23 12.25 23.98
CA ILE A 67 0.30 10.95 24.66
C ILE A 67 0.68 11.13 26.14
N VAL A 68 1.58 12.04 26.47
CA VAL A 68 1.94 12.32 27.88
C VAL A 68 0.70 12.81 28.65
N ASP A 69 -0.03 13.75 28.10
CA ASP A 69 -1.23 14.29 28.73
C ASP A 69 -2.36 13.25 28.80
N LEU A 70 -2.60 12.50 27.72
CA LEU A 70 -3.56 11.39 27.69
C LEU A 70 -3.23 10.31 28.70
N THR A 71 -1.94 9.96 28.87
CA THR A 71 -1.50 8.99 29.87
C THR A 71 -1.82 9.50 31.27
N SER A 72 -1.66 10.80 31.54
CA SER A 72 -2.02 11.40 32.82
C SER A 72 -3.52 11.30 33.11
N LEU A 73 -4.38 11.42 32.10
CA LEU A 73 -5.83 11.20 32.22
C LEU A 73 -6.14 9.70 32.40
N PHE A 74 -5.47 8.84 31.61
CA PHE A 74 -5.67 7.40 31.68
C PHE A 74 -5.36 6.80 33.07
N VAL A 75 -4.35 7.31 33.77
CA VAL A 75 -4.04 6.88 35.15
C VAL A 75 -5.17 7.20 36.12
N LYS A 76 -5.95 8.28 35.87
CA LYS A 76 -7.11 8.66 36.71
C LYS A 76 -8.33 7.77 36.42
N ASP A 77 -8.55 7.40 35.15
CA ASP A 77 -9.63 6.53 34.73
C ASP A 77 -9.16 5.60 33.61
N THR A 78 -8.82 4.36 33.98
CA THR A 78 -8.36 3.30 33.07
C THR A 78 -9.48 2.69 32.22
N THR A 79 -10.73 3.05 32.50
CA THR A 79 -11.94 2.52 31.84
C THR A 79 -12.55 3.53 30.85
N ASP A 80 -12.05 4.75 30.79
CA ASP A 80 -12.50 5.73 29.80
C ASP A 80 -12.10 5.31 28.38
N THR A 81 -13.09 4.82 27.65
CA THR A 81 -12.89 4.37 26.26
C THR A 81 -12.48 5.49 25.32
N LYS A 82 -12.82 6.76 25.60
CA LYS A 82 -12.41 7.90 24.76
C LYS A 82 -10.90 8.13 24.88
N ILE A 83 -10.36 8.10 26.11
CA ILE A 83 -8.92 8.23 26.35
C ILE A 83 -8.16 7.08 25.68
N LEU A 84 -8.66 5.84 25.79
CA LEU A 84 -8.06 4.68 25.14
C LEU A 84 -7.98 4.82 23.61
N ILE A 85 -9.06 5.32 23.00
CA ILE A 85 -9.09 5.54 21.55
C ILE A 85 -8.15 6.67 21.15
N ASP A 86 -8.15 7.79 21.89
CA ASP A 86 -7.25 8.91 21.61
C ASP A 86 -5.77 8.49 21.69
N LEU A 87 -5.39 7.69 22.71
CA LEU A 87 -4.06 7.09 22.82
C LEU A 87 -3.74 6.20 21.61
N ALA A 88 -4.66 5.31 21.26
CA ALA A 88 -4.48 4.41 20.13
C ALA A 88 -4.31 5.17 18.80
N GLU A 89 -5.12 6.22 18.58
CA GLU A 89 -5.00 7.06 17.39
C GLU A 89 -3.67 7.81 17.34
N CYS A 90 -3.22 8.40 18.44
CA CYS A 90 -1.93 9.06 18.51
C CYS A 90 -0.79 8.09 18.17
N TYR A 91 -0.78 6.90 18.75
CA TYR A 91 0.22 5.89 18.42
C TYR A 91 0.15 5.43 16.95
N LYS A 92 -1.06 5.26 16.42
CA LYS A 92 -1.25 4.92 14.99
C LYS A 92 -0.65 6.00 14.06
N LEU A 93 -0.91 7.28 14.36
CA LEU A 93 -0.42 8.41 13.57
C LEU A 93 1.10 8.60 13.70
N MET A 94 1.69 8.16 14.81
CA MET A 94 3.16 8.09 14.99
C MET A 94 3.81 6.89 14.31
N GLY A 95 3.07 6.05 13.59
CA GLY A 95 3.62 4.84 12.97
C GLY A 95 3.95 3.73 13.98
N SER A 96 3.30 3.71 15.13
CA SER A 96 3.49 2.73 16.20
C SER A 96 2.27 1.79 16.34
N PRO A 97 2.01 0.91 15.35
CA PRO A 97 0.78 0.15 15.29
C PRO A 97 0.64 -0.89 16.40
N ARG A 98 1.74 -1.37 16.99
CA ARG A 98 1.69 -2.31 18.14
C ARG A 98 1.10 -1.66 19.37
N GLN A 99 1.57 -0.47 19.73
CA GLN A 99 1.02 0.30 20.84
C GLN A 99 -0.43 0.68 20.59
N ALA A 100 -0.76 1.08 19.36
CA ALA A 100 -2.14 1.34 18.98
C ALA A 100 -3.03 0.10 19.20
N ALA A 101 -2.58 -1.09 18.80
CA ALA A 101 -3.30 -2.35 19.02
C ALA A 101 -3.55 -2.64 20.50
N ASP A 102 -2.56 -2.40 21.37
CA ASP A 102 -2.71 -2.63 22.80
C ASP A 102 -3.81 -1.76 23.42
N TYR A 103 -3.92 -0.50 23.03
CA TYR A 103 -5.00 0.39 23.52
C TYR A 103 -6.35 0.04 22.92
N TYR A 104 -6.42 -0.29 21.62
CA TYR A 104 -7.66 -0.76 21.00
C TYR A 104 -8.12 -2.10 21.63
N ARG A 105 -7.21 -3.03 21.97
CA ARG A 105 -7.56 -4.26 22.67
C ARG A 105 -8.25 -3.99 23.99
N LYS A 106 -7.72 -3.04 24.80
CA LYS A 106 -8.36 -2.61 26.05
C LYS A 106 -9.76 -2.00 25.78
N ALA A 107 -9.92 -1.19 24.75
CA ALA A 107 -11.22 -0.64 24.37
C ALA A 107 -12.22 -1.74 23.96
N VAL A 108 -11.77 -2.76 23.22
CA VAL A 108 -12.59 -3.93 22.85
C VAL A 108 -12.99 -4.74 24.08
N SER A 109 -12.08 -4.94 25.06
CA SER A 109 -12.43 -5.68 26.30
C SER A 109 -13.49 -4.97 27.12
N LEU A 110 -13.51 -3.63 27.12
CA LEU A 110 -14.52 -2.84 27.82
C LEU A 110 -15.87 -2.77 27.07
N ARG A 111 -15.81 -2.77 25.72
CA ARG A 111 -17.00 -2.72 24.86
C ARG A 111 -16.92 -3.75 23.74
N PRO A 112 -17.12 -5.04 24.03
CA PRO A 112 -16.90 -6.12 23.07
C PRO A 112 -17.81 -6.04 21.83
N ASN A 113 -19.00 -5.45 21.93
CA ASN A 113 -19.93 -5.34 20.82
C ASN A 113 -19.69 -4.13 19.91
N ASN A 114 -18.69 -3.30 20.23
CA ASN A 114 -18.39 -2.13 19.41
C ASN A 114 -17.59 -2.54 18.15
N LYS A 115 -18.30 -2.55 17.01
CA LYS A 115 -17.71 -2.92 15.69
C LYS A 115 -16.54 -2.00 15.30
N PHE A 116 -16.59 -0.71 15.64
CA PHE A 116 -15.51 0.23 15.33
C PHE A 116 -14.23 -0.13 16.10
N PHE A 117 -14.31 -0.41 17.40
CA PHE A 117 -13.12 -0.77 18.19
C PHE A 117 -12.48 -2.06 17.71
N ARG A 118 -13.29 -3.07 17.40
CA ARG A 118 -12.79 -4.32 16.81
C ARG A 118 -12.08 -4.09 15.48
N LEU A 119 -12.70 -3.31 14.61
CA LEU A 119 -12.11 -2.99 13.31
C LEU A 119 -10.75 -2.29 13.46
N GLN A 120 -10.67 -1.28 14.33
CA GLN A 120 -9.41 -0.56 14.55
C GLN A 120 -8.35 -1.47 15.19
N TYR A 121 -8.74 -2.34 16.12
CA TYR A 121 -7.84 -3.34 16.73
C TYR A 121 -7.24 -4.26 15.66
N ILE A 122 -8.07 -4.89 14.84
CA ILE A 122 -7.64 -5.80 13.77
C ILE A 122 -6.73 -5.06 12.78
N ARG A 123 -7.12 -3.86 12.34
CA ARG A 123 -6.29 -3.05 11.43
C ARG A 123 -4.92 -2.70 12.03
N SER A 124 -4.88 -2.39 13.31
CA SER A 124 -3.61 -2.09 14.00
C SER A 124 -2.73 -3.32 14.10
N LEU A 125 -3.30 -4.51 14.34
CA LEU A 125 -2.58 -5.77 14.34
C LEU A 125 -2.01 -6.12 12.96
N LEU A 126 -2.79 -5.93 11.90
CA LEU A 126 -2.33 -6.16 10.52
C LEU A 126 -1.20 -5.19 10.15
N ASN A 127 -1.32 -3.92 10.52
CA ASN A 127 -0.27 -2.92 10.29
C ASN A 127 1.00 -3.19 11.12
N ALA A 128 0.85 -3.88 12.27
CA ALA A 128 1.96 -4.34 13.10
C ALA A 128 2.55 -5.68 12.65
N GLU A 129 2.02 -6.26 11.55
CA GLU A 129 2.36 -7.59 11.03
C GLU A 129 2.12 -8.72 12.05
N ASN A 130 1.25 -8.47 13.03
CA ASN A 130 0.83 -9.49 14.00
C ASN A 130 -0.35 -10.29 13.45
N PHE A 131 -0.09 -11.03 12.38
CA PHE A 131 -1.13 -11.71 11.61
C PHE A 131 -1.86 -12.81 12.37
N LYS A 132 -1.17 -13.51 13.28
CA LYS A 132 -1.78 -14.56 14.09
C LYS A 132 -2.85 -14.00 15.03
N GLU A 133 -2.51 -12.93 15.75
CA GLU A 133 -3.46 -12.28 16.66
C GLU A 133 -4.60 -11.59 15.88
N ALA A 134 -4.28 -11.02 14.70
CA ALA A 134 -5.30 -10.46 13.79
C ALA A 134 -6.31 -11.53 13.34
N ARG A 135 -5.83 -12.73 12.95
CA ARG A 135 -6.67 -13.88 12.63
C ARG A 135 -7.60 -14.24 13.80
N ASP A 136 -7.02 -14.37 15.00
CA ASP A 136 -7.78 -14.78 16.19
C ASP A 136 -8.82 -13.72 16.58
N ALA A 137 -8.48 -12.44 16.45
CA ALA A 137 -9.42 -11.33 16.65
C ALA A 137 -10.57 -11.35 15.59
N CYS A 138 -10.26 -11.71 14.33
CA CYS A 138 -11.29 -11.90 13.30
C CYS A 138 -12.21 -13.07 13.61
N HIS A 139 -11.68 -14.20 14.07
CA HIS A 139 -12.50 -15.34 14.49
C HIS A 139 -13.43 -14.96 15.64
N GLY A 140 -12.93 -14.29 16.69
CA GLY A 140 -13.78 -13.79 17.77
C GLY A 140 -14.84 -12.77 17.33
N TRP A 141 -14.58 -12.02 16.23
CA TRP A 141 -15.62 -11.20 15.61
C TRP A 141 -16.68 -12.07 14.95
N LEU A 142 -16.24 -13.04 14.15
CA LEU A 142 -17.12 -13.88 13.33
C LEU A 142 -17.96 -14.85 14.16
N GLU A 143 -17.55 -15.21 15.38
CA GLU A 143 -18.38 -15.94 16.35
C GLU A 143 -19.65 -15.16 16.72
N GLN A 144 -19.58 -13.83 16.74
CA GLN A 144 -20.71 -12.96 17.10
C GLN A 144 -21.48 -12.43 15.87
N ASP A 145 -20.79 -12.29 14.73
CA ASP A 145 -21.35 -11.79 13.48
C ASP A 145 -20.87 -12.66 12.31
N THR A 146 -21.45 -13.85 12.20
CA THR A 146 -21.09 -14.88 11.20
C THR A 146 -21.29 -14.44 9.75
N VAL A 147 -22.01 -13.33 9.53
CA VAL A 147 -22.30 -12.80 8.18
C VAL A 147 -21.49 -11.59 7.81
N SER A 148 -20.57 -11.17 8.65
CA SER A 148 -19.76 -9.93 8.46
C SER A 148 -18.82 -10.06 7.25
N ALA A 149 -19.13 -9.41 6.12
CA ALA A 149 -18.21 -9.29 4.99
C ALA A 149 -16.87 -8.68 5.41
N THR A 150 -16.93 -7.63 6.24
CA THR A 150 -15.74 -6.95 6.78
C THR A 150 -14.89 -7.91 7.62
N GLY A 151 -15.50 -8.72 8.50
CA GLY A 151 -14.79 -9.72 9.30
C GLY A 151 -14.04 -10.72 8.44
N TYR A 152 -14.69 -11.27 7.41
CA TYR A 152 -14.06 -12.20 6.47
C TYR A 152 -12.99 -11.53 5.59
N LYS A 153 -13.17 -10.28 5.18
CA LYS A 153 -12.15 -9.52 4.45
C LYS A 153 -10.85 -9.42 5.25
N TYR A 154 -10.93 -8.99 6.50
CA TYR A 154 -9.74 -8.86 7.35
C TYR A 154 -9.15 -10.21 7.77
N LEU A 155 -9.98 -11.25 7.92
CA LEU A 155 -9.52 -12.61 8.10
C LEU A 155 -8.69 -13.08 6.89
N GLY A 156 -9.14 -12.79 5.68
CA GLY A 156 -8.39 -13.02 4.45
C GLY A 156 -7.03 -12.31 4.45
N GLN A 157 -6.99 -11.04 4.87
CA GLN A 157 -5.73 -10.28 4.98
C GLN A 157 -4.77 -10.89 6.02
N ALA A 158 -5.29 -11.37 7.15
CA ALA A 158 -4.48 -12.04 8.16
C ALA A 158 -3.86 -13.33 7.63
N TYR A 159 -4.63 -14.17 6.94
CA TYR A 159 -4.12 -15.38 6.29
C TYR A 159 -3.12 -15.06 5.16
N GLU A 160 -3.37 -14.03 4.36
CA GLU A 160 -2.44 -13.58 3.32
C GLU A 160 -1.09 -13.15 3.93
N GLY A 161 -1.11 -12.40 5.03
CA GLY A 161 0.11 -12.03 5.76
C GLY A 161 0.85 -13.22 6.38
N MET A 162 0.12 -14.30 6.71
CA MET A 162 0.70 -15.58 7.16
C MET A 162 1.16 -16.46 5.98
N GLN A 163 1.00 -16.01 4.73
CA GLN A 163 1.26 -16.77 3.50
C GLN A 163 0.36 -18.01 3.32
N ASP A 164 -0.74 -18.07 4.04
CA ASP A 164 -1.76 -19.11 3.90
C ASP A 164 -2.78 -18.70 2.83
N ILE A 165 -2.35 -18.80 1.58
CA ILE A 165 -3.15 -18.34 0.44
C ILE A 165 -4.47 -19.12 0.26
N PRO A 166 -4.56 -20.44 0.52
CA PRO A 166 -5.84 -21.14 0.45
C PRO A 166 -6.89 -20.59 1.41
N ASN A 167 -6.55 -20.37 2.68
CA ASN A 167 -7.47 -19.82 3.67
C ASN A 167 -7.75 -18.33 3.43
N ALA A 168 -6.77 -17.56 2.93
CA ALA A 168 -6.98 -16.18 2.49
C ALA A 168 -8.02 -16.13 1.37
N PHE A 169 -7.88 -16.94 0.33
CA PHE A 169 -8.81 -17.02 -0.80
C PHE A 169 -10.21 -17.44 -0.37
N PHE A 170 -10.32 -18.46 0.48
CA PHE A 170 -11.61 -18.87 1.05
C PHE A 170 -12.29 -17.70 1.77
N SER A 171 -11.57 -17.01 2.65
CA SER A 171 -12.10 -15.89 3.41
C SER A 171 -12.53 -14.73 2.52
N TYR A 172 -11.73 -14.37 1.52
CA TYR A 172 -12.09 -13.33 0.55
C TYR A 172 -13.31 -13.72 -0.29
N ASN A 173 -13.45 -14.99 -0.68
CA ASN A 173 -14.65 -15.44 -1.39
C ASN A 173 -15.92 -15.36 -0.54
N VAL A 174 -15.83 -15.67 0.75
CA VAL A 174 -16.96 -15.48 1.68
C VAL A 174 -17.31 -13.99 1.78
N ALA A 175 -16.29 -13.11 1.91
CA ALA A 175 -16.49 -11.66 1.93
C ALA A 175 -17.16 -11.18 0.64
N TYR A 176 -16.68 -11.60 -0.54
CA TYR A 176 -17.20 -11.25 -1.85
C TYR A 176 -18.66 -11.68 -2.06
N ARG A 177 -19.02 -12.87 -1.60
CA ARG A 177 -20.43 -13.33 -1.67
C ARG A 177 -21.38 -12.51 -0.80
N ARG A 178 -20.87 -11.81 0.21
CA ARG A 178 -21.63 -10.93 1.11
C ARG A 178 -21.67 -9.49 0.60
N ASP A 179 -20.55 -9.05 0.01
CA ASP A 179 -20.38 -7.71 -0.55
C ASP A 179 -19.48 -7.81 -1.80
N SER A 180 -20.10 -7.95 -2.97
CA SER A 180 -19.40 -8.05 -4.24
C SER A 180 -18.90 -6.70 -4.77
N LEU A 181 -19.26 -5.59 -4.11
CA LEU A 181 -18.85 -4.23 -4.47
C LEU A 181 -17.72 -3.69 -3.59
N ASP A 182 -17.18 -4.49 -2.66
CA ASP A 182 -15.97 -4.11 -1.93
C ASP A 182 -14.73 -4.24 -2.85
N ALA A 183 -14.28 -3.10 -3.37
CA ALA A 183 -13.15 -3.02 -4.30
C ALA A 183 -11.88 -3.72 -3.78
N GLN A 184 -11.62 -3.62 -2.47
CA GLN A 184 -10.44 -4.23 -1.87
C GLN A 184 -10.50 -5.76 -1.92
N THR A 185 -11.65 -6.34 -1.60
CA THR A 185 -11.86 -7.80 -1.68
C THR A 185 -11.73 -8.30 -3.13
N VAL A 186 -12.37 -7.61 -4.08
CA VAL A 186 -12.28 -7.95 -5.51
C VAL A 186 -10.83 -7.90 -6.00
N ALA A 187 -10.10 -6.83 -5.68
CA ALA A 187 -8.71 -6.69 -6.09
C ALA A 187 -7.81 -7.80 -5.49
N ARG A 188 -8.06 -8.22 -4.24
CA ARG A 188 -7.31 -9.32 -3.59
C ARG A 188 -7.60 -10.67 -4.25
N ILE A 189 -8.86 -10.99 -4.53
CA ILE A 189 -9.23 -12.20 -5.26
C ILE A 189 -8.58 -12.22 -6.64
N ALA A 190 -8.71 -11.13 -7.39
CA ALA A 190 -8.11 -11.01 -8.72
C ALA A 190 -6.57 -11.11 -8.69
N ASN A 191 -5.92 -10.57 -7.65
CA ASN A 191 -4.48 -10.73 -7.45
C ASN A 191 -4.08 -12.20 -7.23
N ILE A 192 -4.85 -12.94 -6.42
CA ILE A 192 -4.62 -14.38 -6.20
C ILE A 192 -4.78 -15.14 -7.52
N PHE A 193 -5.84 -14.90 -8.29
CA PHE A 193 -6.04 -15.50 -9.61
C PHE A 193 -4.89 -15.18 -10.56
N ASN A 194 -4.47 -13.91 -10.64
CA ASN A 194 -3.34 -13.49 -11.48
C ASN A 194 -2.02 -14.21 -11.12
N ASN A 195 -1.76 -14.39 -9.82
CA ASN A 195 -0.54 -15.06 -9.35
C ASN A 195 -0.58 -16.56 -9.62
N ASN A 196 -1.77 -17.16 -9.60
CA ASN A 196 -2.00 -18.57 -9.97
C ASN A 196 -2.14 -18.78 -11.49
N ARG A 197 -1.93 -17.74 -12.33
CA ARG A 197 -2.11 -17.75 -13.79
C ARG A 197 -3.53 -18.04 -14.25
N GLN A 198 -4.52 -17.86 -13.39
CA GLN A 198 -5.95 -17.98 -13.68
C GLN A 198 -6.48 -16.63 -14.20
N PHE A 199 -5.93 -16.18 -15.34
CA PHE A 199 -6.16 -14.81 -15.82
C PHE A 199 -7.62 -14.57 -16.26
N THR A 200 -8.30 -15.59 -16.76
CA THR A 200 -9.72 -15.51 -17.14
C THR A 200 -10.58 -15.25 -15.91
N ASP A 201 -10.36 -15.99 -14.81
CA ASP A 201 -11.10 -15.80 -13.56
C ASP A 201 -10.81 -14.39 -12.97
N ALA A 202 -9.58 -13.90 -13.09
CA ALA A 202 -9.23 -12.54 -12.68
C ALA A 202 -9.98 -11.47 -13.50
N ILE A 203 -10.16 -11.68 -14.81
CA ILE A 203 -10.95 -10.81 -15.67
C ILE A 203 -12.41 -10.86 -15.25
N ASP A 204 -12.99 -12.04 -15.11
CA ASP A 204 -14.40 -12.21 -14.82
C ASP A 204 -14.82 -11.51 -13.54
N VAL A 205 -14.06 -11.70 -12.44
CA VAL A 205 -14.37 -11.06 -11.16
C VAL A 205 -14.19 -9.54 -11.22
N THR A 206 -13.19 -9.05 -11.94
CA THR A 206 -12.95 -7.61 -12.06
C THR A 206 -13.89 -6.92 -13.03
N GLU A 207 -14.28 -7.54 -14.16
CA GLU A 207 -15.28 -6.99 -15.06
C GLU A 207 -16.68 -6.99 -14.42
N CYS A 208 -17.02 -8.02 -13.63
CA CYS A 208 -18.27 -8.02 -12.86
C CYS A 208 -18.34 -6.79 -11.91
N TYR A 209 -17.28 -6.49 -11.18
CA TYR A 209 -17.20 -5.29 -10.35
C TYR A 209 -17.29 -4.01 -11.19
N ARG A 210 -16.61 -3.96 -12.33
CA ARG A 210 -16.52 -2.78 -13.21
C ARG A 210 -17.87 -2.40 -13.86
N LEU A 211 -18.85 -3.30 -13.89
CA LEU A 211 -20.23 -2.95 -14.29
C LEU A 211 -20.85 -1.90 -13.35
N SER A 212 -20.41 -1.83 -12.11
CA SER A 212 -20.93 -0.91 -11.08
C SER A 212 -19.98 0.26 -10.81
N ASP A 213 -18.66 0.01 -10.81
CA ASP A 213 -17.64 1.02 -10.52
C ASP A 213 -16.37 0.81 -11.33
N THR A 214 -16.02 1.78 -12.15
CA THR A 214 -14.81 1.78 -12.98
C THR A 214 -13.66 2.61 -12.39
N THR A 215 -13.84 3.19 -11.19
CA THR A 215 -12.89 4.16 -10.62
C THR A 215 -11.85 3.53 -9.69
N SER A 216 -12.05 2.29 -9.26
CA SER A 216 -11.09 1.61 -8.39
C SER A 216 -9.77 1.33 -9.11
N VAL A 217 -8.70 2.02 -8.70
CA VAL A 217 -7.35 1.84 -9.26
C VAL A 217 -6.84 0.41 -9.07
N ASP A 218 -7.07 -0.19 -7.91
CA ASP A 218 -6.57 -1.54 -7.60
C ASP A 218 -7.26 -2.63 -8.42
N VAL A 219 -8.59 -2.55 -8.57
CA VAL A 219 -9.34 -3.48 -9.42
C VAL A 219 -8.92 -3.33 -10.88
N ASN A 220 -8.83 -2.09 -11.38
CA ASN A 220 -8.41 -1.83 -12.76
C ASN A 220 -6.98 -2.31 -13.03
N ARG A 221 -6.07 -2.21 -12.06
CA ARG A 221 -4.70 -2.71 -12.20
C ARG A 221 -4.66 -4.23 -12.32
N GLN A 222 -5.45 -4.96 -11.53
CA GLN A 222 -5.54 -6.41 -11.64
C GLN A 222 -6.18 -6.86 -12.95
N ASN A 223 -7.21 -6.17 -13.40
CA ASN A 223 -7.87 -6.41 -14.69
C ASN A 223 -6.90 -6.21 -15.87
N ALA A 224 -6.20 -5.08 -15.88
CA ALA A 224 -5.22 -4.75 -16.91
C ALA A 224 -4.05 -5.77 -16.94
N LYS A 225 -3.56 -6.20 -15.76
CA LYS A 225 -2.53 -7.24 -15.65
C LYS A 225 -3.00 -8.55 -16.26
N ALA A 226 -4.22 -8.97 -15.97
CA ALA A 226 -4.78 -10.21 -16.52
C ALA A 226 -4.88 -10.19 -18.05
N TYR A 227 -5.39 -9.11 -18.65
CA TYR A 227 -5.39 -8.94 -20.11
C TYR A 227 -3.99 -8.96 -20.72
N CYS A 228 -3.01 -8.28 -20.09
CA CYS A 228 -1.63 -8.29 -20.54
C CYS A 228 -1.04 -9.72 -20.53
N MET A 229 -1.30 -10.48 -19.48
CA MET A 229 -0.81 -11.85 -19.33
C MET A 229 -1.48 -12.85 -20.29
N LEU A 230 -2.75 -12.63 -20.65
CA LEU A 230 -3.44 -13.34 -21.72
C LEU A 230 -3.03 -12.90 -23.13
N LYS A 231 -2.16 -11.90 -23.24
CA LYS A 231 -1.73 -11.28 -24.50
C LYS A 231 -2.86 -10.56 -25.27
N ASP A 232 -3.96 -10.24 -24.62
CA ASP A 232 -4.95 -9.31 -25.16
C ASP A 232 -4.41 -7.87 -24.95
N TYR A 233 -3.36 -7.56 -25.73
CA TYR A 233 -2.61 -6.32 -25.54
C TYR A 233 -3.46 -5.07 -25.81
N LYS A 234 -4.44 -5.13 -26.70
CA LYS A 234 -5.33 -4.00 -26.99
C LYS A 234 -6.15 -3.60 -25.78
N LYS A 235 -6.79 -4.58 -25.13
CA LYS A 235 -7.52 -4.33 -23.88
C LYS A 235 -6.59 -3.94 -22.73
N ALA A 236 -5.43 -4.59 -22.60
CA ALA A 236 -4.45 -4.21 -21.60
C ALA A 236 -4.02 -2.74 -21.74
N ILE A 237 -3.72 -2.29 -22.95
CA ILE A 237 -3.37 -0.89 -23.26
C ILE A 237 -4.52 0.04 -22.86
N GLU A 238 -5.75 -0.25 -23.28
CA GLU A 238 -6.93 0.55 -22.93
C GLU A 238 -7.06 0.73 -21.41
N ARG A 239 -6.91 -0.35 -20.64
CA ARG A 239 -7.02 -0.36 -19.18
C ARG A 239 -5.86 0.39 -18.51
N TYR A 240 -4.61 0.17 -18.95
CA TYR A 240 -3.46 0.87 -18.40
C TYR A 240 -3.43 2.35 -18.75
N GLU A 241 -3.86 2.75 -19.97
CA GLU A 241 -4.00 4.16 -20.31
C GLU A 241 -5.11 4.83 -19.49
N SER A 242 -6.19 4.10 -19.16
CA SER A 242 -7.19 4.59 -18.23
C SER A 242 -6.61 4.82 -16.83
N LEU A 243 -5.80 3.88 -16.31
CA LEU A 243 -5.09 4.04 -15.03
C LEU A 243 -4.18 5.28 -15.01
N LYS A 244 -3.45 5.52 -16.11
CA LYS A 244 -2.64 6.75 -16.25
C LYS A 244 -3.49 8.03 -16.22
N ARG A 245 -4.65 8.04 -16.85
CA ARG A 245 -5.59 9.19 -16.79
C ARG A 245 -6.15 9.40 -15.38
N MET A 246 -6.33 8.32 -14.62
CA MET A 246 -6.73 8.36 -13.21
C MET A 246 -5.59 8.81 -12.27
N GLY A 247 -4.40 9.09 -12.81
CA GLY A 247 -3.24 9.55 -12.04
C GLY A 247 -2.32 8.43 -11.51
N ASP A 248 -2.56 7.18 -11.88
CA ASP A 248 -1.64 6.10 -11.50
C ASP A 248 -0.31 6.23 -12.25
N ARG A 249 0.73 6.58 -11.51
CA ARG A 249 2.11 6.71 -11.97
C ARG A 249 3.01 5.63 -11.36
N SER A 250 2.44 4.48 -10.99
CA SER A 250 3.20 3.40 -10.36
C SER A 250 4.14 2.71 -11.36
N PHE A 251 5.19 2.10 -10.82
CA PHE A 251 6.12 1.25 -11.57
C PHE A 251 5.37 0.18 -12.38
N LEU A 252 4.42 -0.52 -11.76
CA LEU A 252 3.70 -1.62 -12.40
C LEU A 252 2.85 -1.15 -13.59
N THR A 253 2.23 0.03 -13.50
CA THR A 253 1.45 0.58 -14.59
C THR A 253 2.32 0.89 -15.82
N PHE A 254 3.45 1.56 -15.64
CA PHE A 254 4.36 1.83 -16.74
C PHE A 254 4.98 0.56 -17.31
N TYR A 255 5.39 -0.37 -16.45
CA TYR A 255 6.00 -1.64 -16.85
C TYR A 255 5.07 -2.49 -17.72
N TYR A 256 3.86 -2.78 -17.24
CA TYR A 256 2.92 -3.62 -18.00
C TYR A 256 2.33 -2.92 -19.22
N LEU A 257 2.16 -1.59 -19.16
CA LEU A 257 1.76 -0.83 -20.34
C LEU A 257 2.83 -0.88 -21.41
N GLY A 258 4.10 -0.72 -21.03
CA GLY A 258 5.23 -0.85 -21.95
C GLY A 258 5.31 -2.25 -22.58
N ILE A 259 5.12 -3.32 -21.80
CA ILE A 259 5.04 -4.70 -22.32
C ILE A 259 3.86 -4.86 -23.28
N SER A 260 2.70 -4.29 -22.93
CA SER A 260 1.49 -4.38 -23.77
C SER A 260 1.69 -3.69 -25.11
N TYR A 261 2.29 -2.50 -25.13
CA TYR A 261 2.66 -1.82 -26.37
C TYR A 261 3.71 -2.60 -27.17
N TYR A 262 4.69 -3.23 -26.50
CA TYR A 262 5.65 -4.09 -27.18
C TYR A 262 4.95 -5.28 -27.86
N GLY A 263 4.02 -5.92 -27.15
CA GLY A 263 3.24 -7.05 -27.68
C GLY A 263 2.31 -6.69 -28.82
N ASP A 264 1.79 -5.44 -28.83
CA ASP A 264 0.96 -4.89 -29.91
C ASP A 264 1.80 -4.25 -31.06
N ASN A 265 3.13 -4.41 -31.01
CA ASN A 265 4.11 -3.89 -31.97
C ASN A 265 4.19 -2.34 -32.06
N TRP A 266 3.67 -1.62 -31.07
CA TRP A 266 3.89 -0.17 -30.99
C TRP A 266 5.12 0.16 -30.14
N PHE A 267 6.29 0.02 -30.76
CA PHE A 267 7.58 0.07 -30.08
C PHE A 267 7.93 1.44 -29.50
N TYR A 268 7.46 2.55 -30.09
CA TYR A 268 7.63 3.88 -29.51
C TYR A 268 6.83 4.05 -28.22
N GLY A 269 5.56 3.64 -28.18
CA GLY A 269 4.77 3.65 -26.97
C GLY A 269 5.36 2.73 -25.88
N SER A 270 5.93 1.58 -26.30
CA SER A 270 6.66 0.69 -25.41
C SER A 270 7.89 1.38 -24.81
N TYR A 271 8.72 2.01 -25.67
CA TYR A 271 9.90 2.76 -25.25
C TYR A 271 9.55 3.82 -24.20
N ASP A 272 8.58 4.69 -24.48
CA ASP A 272 8.21 5.79 -23.58
C ASP A 272 7.79 5.29 -22.19
N ASN A 273 6.96 4.25 -22.14
CA ASN A 273 6.49 3.72 -20.86
C ASN A 273 7.57 2.92 -20.11
N LEU A 274 8.40 2.15 -20.83
CA LEU A 274 9.50 1.42 -20.18
C LEU A 274 10.62 2.36 -19.70
N LYS A 275 10.81 3.51 -20.33
CA LYS A 275 11.68 4.57 -19.82
C LYS A 275 11.22 5.08 -18.45
N GLU A 276 9.93 5.30 -18.28
CA GLU A 276 9.35 5.69 -16.98
C GLU A 276 9.48 4.56 -15.94
N ALA A 277 9.27 3.31 -16.34
CA ALA A 277 9.48 2.16 -15.45
C ALA A 277 10.95 2.04 -15.03
N TYR A 278 11.89 2.20 -15.97
CA TYR A 278 13.34 2.19 -15.72
C TYR A 278 13.76 3.31 -14.76
N ALA A 279 13.20 4.51 -14.90
CA ALA A 279 13.49 5.63 -13.98
C ALA A 279 13.08 5.31 -12.53
N LYS A 280 12.10 4.43 -12.32
CA LYS A 280 11.65 4.01 -10.99
C LYS A 280 12.43 2.81 -10.44
N ASN A 281 12.88 1.91 -11.30
CA ASN A 281 13.71 0.76 -10.94
C ASN A 281 14.68 0.41 -12.07
N SER A 282 15.88 0.98 -12.01
CA SER A 282 16.91 0.88 -13.04
C SER A 282 17.69 -0.44 -13.03
N THR A 283 17.41 -1.33 -12.07
CA THR A 283 18.10 -2.64 -11.92
C THR A 283 17.19 -3.83 -12.17
N ASP A 284 15.90 -3.60 -12.45
CA ASP A 284 14.97 -4.69 -12.79
C ASP A 284 15.34 -5.28 -14.17
N ILE A 285 15.75 -6.54 -14.17
CA ILE A 285 16.20 -7.25 -15.38
C ILE A 285 15.09 -7.33 -16.44
N ASN A 286 13.83 -7.47 -16.03
CA ASN A 286 12.72 -7.56 -16.98
C ASN A 286 12.43 -6.21 -17.63
N VAL A 287 12.54 -5.11 -16.87
CA VAL A 287 12.44 -3.75 -17.43
C VAL A 287 13.55 -3.53 -18.45
N LEU A 288 14.81 -3.80 -18.06
CA LEU A 288 15.97 -3.68 -18.94
C LEU A 288 15.79 -4.49 -20.24
N TYR A 289 15.32 -5.73 -20.12
CA TYR A 289 15.07 -6.61 -21.26
C TYR A 289 14.05 -6.01 -22.24
N TYR A 290 12.86 -5.64 -21.77
CA TYR A 290 11.83 -5.11 -22.67
C TYR A 290 12.17 -3.71 -23.17
N TYR A 291 12.82 -2.89 -22.36
CA TYR A 291 13.29 -1.57 -22.74
C TYR A 291 14.33 -1.65 -23.85
N ALA A 292 15.35 -2.51 -23.68
CA ALA A 292 16.34 -2.80 -24.72
C ALA A 292 15.73 -3.29 -26.03
N LYS A 293 14.77 -4.19 -25.94
CA LYS A 293 14.06 -4.71 -27.13
C LYS A 293 13.25 -3.62 -27.82
N SER A 294 12.62 -2.72 -27.08
CA SER A 294 11.88 -1.59 -27.64
C SER A 294 12.81 -0.58 -28.31
N CYS A 295 13.94 -0.26 -27.66
CA CYS A 295 14.99 0.57 -28.25
C CYS A 295 15.50 -0.01 -29.59
N SER A 296 15.77 -1.31 -29.61
CA SER A 296 16.30 -1.98 -30.81
C SER A 296 15.33 -1.99 -32.01
N ARG A 297 14.03 -1.85 -31.76
CA ARG A 297 12.99 -1.79 -32.78
C ARG A 297 12.62 -0.35 -33.18
N THR A 298 13.32 0.64 -32.62
CA THR A 298 13.15 2.07 -32.89
C THR A 298 14.47 2.67 -33.37
N SER A 299 14.63 3.99 -33.25
CA SER A 299 15.86 4.72 -33.63
C SER A 299 17.02 4.50 -32.62
N TRP A 300 16.73 4.05 -31.38
CA TRP A 300 17.70 3.95 -30.28
C TRP A 300 18.38 2.59 -30.20
N LYS A 301 18.86 2.06 -31.35
CA LYS A 301 19.40 0.69 -31.45
C LYS A 301 20.65 0.48 -30.61
N LYS A 302 21.53 1.49 -30.50
CA LYS A 302 22.75 1.42 -29.68
C LYS A 302 22.41 1.36 -28.20
N GLU A 303 21.49 2.21 -27.74
CA GLU A 303 20.98 2.19 -26.37
C GLU A 303 20.33 0.84 -26.04
N GLY A 304 19.63 0.23 -27.00
CA GLY A 304 19.08 -1.12 -26.85
C GLY A 304 20.14 -2.17 -26.57
N VAL A 305 21.32 -2.06 -27.18
CA VAL A 305 22.47 -2.93 -26.87
C VAL A 305 22.94 -2.68 -25.43
N GLU A 306 23.18 -1.41 -25.06
CA GLU A 306 23.69 -1.03 -23.73
C GLU A 306 22.78 -1.52 -22.59
N PHE A 307 21.46 -1.34 -22.73
CA PHE A 307 20.51 -1.83 -21.73
C PHE A 307 20.47 -3.35 -21.63
N MET A 308 20.62 -4.05 -22.77
CA MET A 308 20.62 -5.52 -22.75
C MET A 308 21.94 -6.06 -22.18
N GLU A 309 23.09 -5.44 -22.48
CA GLU A 309 24.37 -5.74 -21.85
C GLU A 309 24.27 -5.56 -20.33
N LYS A 310 23.72 -4.44 -19.87
CA LYS A 310 23.47 -4.19 -18.44
C LYS A 310 22.57 -5.26 -17.81
N ALA A 311 21.54 -5.73 -18.51
CA ALA A 311 20.70 -6.81 -18.02
C ALA A 311 21.47 -8.12 -17.84
N VAL A 312 22.39 -8.43 -18.78
CA VAL A 312 23.26 -9.61 -18.69
C VAL A 312 24.27 -9.49 -17.56
N GLU A 313 24.82 -8.30 -17.30
CA GLU A 313 25.77 -8.05 -16.21
C GLU A 313 25.13 -8.23 -14.82
N ILE A 314 23.88 -7.83 -14.66
CA ILE A 314 23.13 -7.98 -13.39
C ILE A 314 22.76 -9.44 -13.12
N ALA A 315 22.54 -10.23 -14.17
CA ALA A 315 22.15 -11.64 -14.04
C ALA A 315 23.31 -12.48 -13.49
N THR A 316 23.02 -13.32 -12.50
CA THR A 316 24.02 -14.20 -11.90
C THR A 316 24.30 -15.42 -12.78
N PRO A 317 25.54 -15.94 -12.80
CA PRO A 317 25.85 -17.18 -13.49
C PRO A 317 24.97 -18.33 -12.99
N GLY A 318 24.37 -19.07 -13.94
CA GLY A 318 23.44 -20.17 -13.62
C GLY A 318 21.97 -19.75 -13.51
N ASP A 319 21.67 -18.46 -13.61
CA ASP A 319 20.30 -17.97 -13.63
C ASP A 319 19.57 -18.40 -14.91
N SER A 320 18.36 -18.97 -14.76
CA SER A 320 17.53 -19.42 -15.89
C SER A 320 17.16 -18.30 -16.88
N ILE A 321 17.26 -17.04 -16.46
CA ILE A 321 17.00 -15.88 -17.31
C ILE A 321 18.10 -15.63 -18.34
N LEU A 322 19.34 -16.09 -18.10
CA LEU A 322 20.50 -15.81 -18.97
C LEU A 322 20.29 -16.26 -20.41
N GLU A 323 19.64 -17.40 -20.62
CA GLU A 323 19.31 -17.88 -21.97
C GLU A 323 18.45 -16.84 -22.71
N ARG A 324 17.42 -16.31 -22.06
CA ARG A 324 16.54 -15.28 -22.62
C ARG A 324 17.29 -13.97 -22.89
N LEU A 325 18.19 -13.59 -21.98
CA LEU A 325 19.00 -12.37 -22.12
C LEU A 325 19.99 -12.47 -23.27
N TYR A 326 20.72 -13.59 -23.41
CA TYR A 326 21.63 -13.78 -24.54
C TYR A 326 20.90 -13.82 -25.88
N LYS A 327 19.71 -14.43 -25.97
CA LYS A 327 18.86 -14.35 -27.17
C LYS A 327 18.50 -12.91 -27.49
N GLY A 328 18.06 -12.15 -26.47
CA GLY A 328 17.73 -10.73 -26.60
C GLY A 328 18.93 -9.89 -27.03
N LEU A 329 20.13 -10.15 -26.46
CA LEU A 329 21.34 -9.42 -26.79
C LEU A 329 21.79 -9.69 -28.23
N ALA A 330 21.71 -10.94 -28.69
CA ALA A 330 21.98 -11.29 -30.08
C ALA A 330 21.02 -10.60 -31.06
N GLU A 331 19.74 -10.46 -30.70
CA GLU A 331 18.78 -9.69 -31.49
C GLU A 331 19.14 -8.19 -31.50
N CYS A 332 19.50 -7.60 -30.35
CA CYS A 332 19.90 -6.20 -30.25
C CYS A 332 21.13 -5.89 -31.12
N TYR A 333 22.17 -6.73 -31.05
CA TYR A 333 23.32 -6.60 -31.94
C TYR A 333 22.95 -6.74 -33.41
N GLY A 334 22.02 -7.65 -33.75
CA GLY A 334 21.52 -7.80 -35.11
C GLY A 334 20.88 -6.52 -35.65
N TYR A 335 20.03 -5.87 -34.84
CA TYR A 335 19.41 -4.59 -35.21
C TYR A 335 20.40 -3.41 -35.26
N ALA A 336 21.45 -3.45 -34.44
CA ALA A 336 22.52 -2.45 -34.44
C ALA A 336 23.55 -2.65 -35.57
N GLY A 337 23.49 -3.78 -36.29
CA GLY A 337 24.46 -4.12 -37.37
C GLY A 337 25.79 -4.69 -36.86
N GLU A 338 25.89 -5.07 -35.58
CA GLU A 338 27.11 -5.56 -34.92
C GLU A 338 27.25 -7.08 -35.07
N SER A 339 27.44 -7.55 -36.28
CA SER A 339 27.41 -8.98 -36.62
C SER A 339 28.45 -9.82 -35.86
N TYR A 340 29.65 -9.31 -35.62
CA TYR A 340 30.69 -10.04 -34.87
C TYR A 340 30.29 -10.29 -33.41
N LYS A 341 29.80 -9.26 -32.73
CA LYS A 341 29.33 -9.38 -31.35
C LYS A 341 28.11 -10.31 -31.25
N LYS A 342 27.20 -10.24 -32.23
CA LYS A 342 26.11 -11.21 -32.33
C LYS A 342 26.58 -12.63 -32.33
N ILE A 343 27.60 -12.97 -33.18
CA ILE A 343 28.18 -14.33 -33.26
C ILE A 343 28.80 -14.71 -31.92
N GLU A 344 29.54 -13.81 -31.28
CA GLU A 344 30.16 -14.06 -29.98
C GLU A 344 29.13 -14.45 -28.93
N VAL A 345 28.04 -13.65 -28.81
CA VAL A 345 26.93 -13.91 -27.84
C VAL A 345 26.23 -15.25 -28.18
N MET A 346 26.03 -15.54 -29.46
CA MET A 346 25.46 -16.83 -29.88
C MET A 346 26.37 -18.03 -29.47
N ASN A 347 27.68 -17.86 -29.51
CA ASN A 347 28.62 -18.87 -29.02
C ASN A 347 28.55 -19.03 -27.49
N ARG A 348 28.36 -17.92 -26.73
CA ARG A 348 28.12 -17.99 -25.27
C ARG A 348 26.82 -18.74 -24.99
N LEU A 349 25.74 -18.42 -25.72
CA LEU A 349 24.45 -19.08 -25.61
C LEU A 349 24.54 -20.59 -25.93
N TYR A 350 25.32 -20.96 -26.97
CA TYR A 350 25.55 -22.36 -27.30
C TYR A 350 26.25 -23.11 -26.18
N LYS A 351 27.25 -22.48 -25.55
CA LYS A 351 27.94 -23.07 -24.40
C LYS A 351 27.02 -23.23 -23.18
N LEU A 352 26.11 -22.30 -23.00
CA LEU A 352 25.13 -22.35 -21.93
C LEU A 352 24.10 -23.47 -22.13
N ASN A 353 23.68 -23.69 -23.40
CA ASN A 353 22.67 -24.69 -23.74
C ASN A 353 23.06 -25.37 -25.08
N LYS A 354 23.76 -26.52 -24.99
CA LYS A 354 24.24 -27.26 -26.16
C LYS A 354 23.13 -27.67 -27.14
N ASP A 355 21.89 -27.76 -26.68
CA ASP A 355 20.75 -28.15 -27.50
C ASP A 355 20.07 -26.97 -28.19
N TYR A 356 20.44 -25.73 -27.84
CA TYR A 356 19.85 -24.53 -28.42
C TYR A 356 19.92 -24.44 -29.94
N LEU A 357 21.08 -24.77 -30.52
CA LEU A 357 21.31 -24.75 -31.99
C LEU A 357 20.53 -25.83 -32.73
N LYS A 358 20.16 -26.93 -32.06
CA LYS A 358 19.32 -27.97 -32.66
C LYS A 358 17.87 -27.55 -32.79
N SER A 359 17.41 -26.70 -31.90
CA SER A 359 16.03 -26.17 -31.86
C SER A 359 15.85 -24.84 -32.63
N ALA A 360 16.95 -24.09 -32.82
CA ALA A 360 16.91 -22.83 -33.56
C ALA A 360 17.13 -23.12 -35.05
N THR A 361 16.09 -22.95 -35.86
CA THR A 361 16.19 -22.92 -37.31
C THR A 361 17.10 -21.76 -37.72
N TYR A 362 18.42 -21.98 -37.70
CA TYR A 362 19.39 -21.06 -38.29
C TYR A 362 19.33 -21.22 -39.80
N ARG A 363 18.63 -20.33 -40.47
CA ARG A 363 18.92 -20.04 -41.88
C ARG A 363 19.87 -18.84 -41.88
N VAL A 364 21.10 -19.11 -42.31
CA VAL A 364 22.11 -18.10 -42.70
C VAL A 364 21.57 -17.29 -43.85
#